data_cd8a778eac1c3eba13af18a8d8a14314
#
_entry.id   cd8a778eac1c3eba13af18a8d8a14314
#
_cell.length_a   1.000
_cell.length_b   1.000
_cell.length_c   1.000
_cell.angle_alpha   90.00
_cell.angle_beta   90.00
_cell.angle_gamma   90.00
#
_symmetry.space_group_name_H-M   'P 1'
#
loop_
_entity.id
_entity.type
_entity.pdbx_description
1 polymer ?
#
loop_
_entity_poly.entity_id
_entity_poly.type
_entity_poly.pdbx_seq_one_letter_code
_entity_poly.pdbx_strand_id
1 'polypeptide(L)'
;MASIIKRKKAYSVVYNYIDENGETKQKWETWHTHKEALKRKAEVENQINTGTFLPPNNQKVSDFLYDFVSTYGAKQWGVSMYDSQTALIANYINPIIGDMEVQAITPRVVDKYIQTLQKTPPVCKRNRKPKTEFISNQNIEKIIKLLRCAFKQAVRWELIAKNPFENTVLPKTEYKKRDIWDADTIRIALDQCTDSKLYVAMNLAFACSLRMGEILGLTWKNVHIEDENIAADNAYVYIEAELIRASKQAIEMIGEKDIFISSLRLCLTPAHG
;
A
#
# COMPACT_ATOMS: atom_id res chain seq x y z
N MET A 1 31.85 22.29 -9.93
CA MET A 1 32.61 22.88 -8.79
C MET A 1 31.68 23.79 -8.00
N ALA A 2 31.76 23.73 -6.68
CA ALA A 2 31.03 24.63 -5.81
C ALA A 2 31.87 25.86 -5.44
N SER A 3 31.28 27.03 -5.31
CA SER A 3 31.95 28.28 -4.94
C SER A 3 31.28 28.91 -3.69
N ILE A 4 32.05 29.72 -2.95
CA ILE A 4 31.51 30.47 -1.81
C ILE A 4 31.50 31.95 -2.16
N ILE A 5 30.36 32.60 -2.04
CA ILE A 5 30.19 34.03 -2.26
C ILE A 5 29.83 34.70 -0.92
N LYS A 6 30.65 35.65 -0.50
CA LYS A 6 30.42 36.44 0.70
C LYS A 6 29.36 37.52 0.42
N ARG A 7 28.32 37.59 1.22
CA ARG A 7 27.33 38.67 1.25
C ARG A 7 27.42 39.45 2.54
N LYS A 8 26.80 40.63 2.63
CA LYS A 8 26.97 41.58 3.76
C LYS A 8 26.96 40.95 5.16
N LYS A 9 26.12 39.91 5.43
CA LYS A 9 26.00 39.23 6.73
C LYS A 9 25.95 37.69 6.63
N ALA A 10 26.24 37.14 5.46
CA ALA A 10 26.09 35.70 5.21
C ALA A 10 27.06 35.20 4.13
N TYR A 11 27.21 33.90 4.05
CA TYR A 11 28.00 33.20 3.04
C TYR A 11 27.09 32.31 2.23
N SER A 12 27.12 32.45 0.87
CA SER A 12 26.34 31.59 0.00
C SER A 12 27.24 30.56 -0.67
N VAL A 13 26.88 29.29 -0.55
CA VAL A 13 27.46 28.21 -1.33
C VAL A 13 26.67 28.09 -2.62
N VAL A 14 27.36 28.17 -3.74
CA VAL A 14 26.78 28.17 -5.07
C VAL A 14 27.35 27.01 -5.87
N TYR A 15 26.48 26.21 -6.46
CA TYR A 15 26.88 25.10 -7.31
C TYR A 15 25.86 24.83 -8.42
N ASN A 16 26.34 24.29 -9.53
CA ASN A 16 25.50 23.86 -10.64
C ASN A 16 25.17 22.40 -10.50
N TYR A 17 23.95 22.02 -10.87
CA TYR A 17 23.49 20.65 -10.95
C TYR A 17 22.64 20.46 -12.21
N ILE A 18 22.48 19.22 -12.64
CA ILE A 18 21.60 18.83 -13.75
C ILE A 18 20.27 18.40 -13.13
N ASP A 19 19.18 18.97 -13.58
CA ASP A 19 17.83 18.60 -13.15
C ASP A 19 17.31 17.35 -13.88
N GLU A 20 16.08 16.92 -13.55
CA GLU A 20 15.41 15.75 -14.15
C GLU A 20 15.19 15.88 -15.66
N ASN A 21 15.18 17.11 -16.19
CA ASN A 21 15.02 17.39 -17.62
C ASN A 21 16.35 17.46 -18.35
N GLY A 22 17.48 17.26 -17.68
CA GLY A 22 18.82 17.38 -18.25
C GLY A 22 19.31 18.83 -18.35
N GLU A 23 18.59 19.81 -17.76
CA GLU A 23 18.99 21.22 -17.77
C GLU A 23 19.95 21.54 -16.63
N THR A 24 20.96 22.35 -16.92
CA THR A 24 21.88 22.84 -15.90
C THR A 24 21.25 23.96 -15.10
N LYS A 25 20.99 23.72 -13.81
CA LYS A 25 20.49 24.68 -12.86
C LYS A 25 21.52 25.05 -11.81
N GLN A 26 21.35 26.23 -11.22
CA GLN A 26 22.22 26.74 -10.16
C GLN A 26 21.46 26.80 -8.85
N LYS A 27 22.04 26.22 -7.78
CA LYS A 27 21.53 26.30 -6.40
C LYS A 27 22.34 27.26 -5.59
N TRP A 28 21.65 28.04 -4.77
CA TRP A 28 22.24 28.97 -3.81
C TRP A 28 21.77 28.58 -2.42
N GLU A 29 22.74 28.24 -1.53
CA GLU A 29 22.46 27.92 -0.14
C GLU A 29 23.14 28.97 0.75
N THR A 30 22.36 29.59 1.66
CA THR A 30 22.87 30.69 2.51
C THR A 30 23.17 30.19 3.91
N TRP A 31 24.36 30.49 4.40
CA TRP A 31 24.90 30.08 5.71
C TRP A 31 25.34 31.31 6.51
N HIS A 32 25.22 31.23 7.84
CA HIS A 32 25.55 32.36 8.71
C HIS A 32 27.07 32.50 8.97
N THR A 33 27.79 31.40 8.96
CA THR A 33 29.23 31.39 9.19
C THR A 33 30.03 30.87 8.00
N HIS A 34 31.24 31.40 7.82
CA HIS A 34 32.15 30.92 6.78
C HIS A 34 32.53 29.43 6.96
N LYS A 35 32.64 28.98 8.23
CA LYS A 35 32.99 27.59 8.55
C LYS A 35 31.91 26.61 8.10
N GLU A 36 30.65 26.97 8.29
CA GLU A 36 29.50 26.16 7.78
C GLU A 36 29.47 26.11 6.27
N ALA A 37 29.67 27.25 5.62
CA ALA A 37 29.73 27.34 4.15
C ALA A 37 30.87 26.49 3.58
N LEU A 38 32.05 26.51 4.20
CA LEU A 38 33.19 25.66 3.82
C LEU A 38 32.87 24.18 3.98
N LYS A 39 32.27 23.79 5.09
CA LYS A 39 31.86 22.40 5.33
C LYS A 39 30.86 21.95 4.26
N ARG A 40 29.84 22.77 3.99
CA ARG A 40 28.82 22.46 2.98
C ARG A 40 29.41 22.38 1.56
N LYS A 41 30.32 23.29 1.21
CA LYS A 41 31.04 23.23 -0.07
C LYS A 41 31.77 21.91 -0.23
N ALA A 42 32.56 21.50 0.78
CA ALA A 42 33.31 20.25 0.76
C ALA A 42 32.39 19.02 0.66
N GLU A 43 31.24 19.03 1.36
CA GLU A 43 30.22 17.96 1.25
C GLU A 43 29.69 17.85 -0.17
N VAL A 44 29.27 18.97 -0.79
CA VAL A 44 28.74 18.98 -2.16
C VAL A 44 29.80 18.51 -3.17
N GLU A 45 31.02 19.00 -3.06
CA GLU A 45 32.12 18.57 -3.96
C GLU A 45 32.45 17.09 -3.79
N ASN A 46 32.45 16.58 -2.57
CA ASN A 46 32.63 15.15 -2.31
C ASN A 46 31.50 14.32 -2.91
N GLN A 47 30.26 14.75 -2.73
CA GLN A 47 29.08 14.06 -3.31
C GLN A 47 29.13 14.04 -4.84
N ILE A 48 29.53 15.15 -5.48
CA ILE A 48 29.70 15.22 -6.94
C ILE A 48 30.81 14.29 -7.39
N ASN A 49 31.96 14.29 -6.70
CA ASN A 49 33.12 13.47 -7.06
C ASN A 49 32.88 11.97 -6.86
N THR A 50 32.05 11.60 -5.87
CA THR A 50 31.68 10.20 -5.60
C THR A 50 30.43 9.74 -6.36
N GLY A 51 29.82 10.61 -7.17
CA GLY A 51 28.58 10.29 -7.91
C GLY A 51 27.36 10.09 -6.99
N THR A 52 27.43 10.56 -5.73
CA THR A 52 26.32 10.42 -4.76
C THR A 52 25.54 11.72 -4.58
N PHE A 53 25.80 12.71 -5.43
CA PHE A 53 25.08 13.98 -5.38
C PHE A 53 23.65 13.80 -5.88
N LEU A 54 22.69 14.16 -5.03
CA LEU A 54 21.27 14.21 -5.38
C LEU A 54 20.87 15.66 -5.68
N PRO A 55 20.31 15.92 -6.86
CA PRO A 55 19.78 17.24 -7.17
C PRO A 55 18.74 17.67 -6.15
N PRO A 56 18.70 18.96 -5.77
CA PRO A 56 17.61 19.48 -4.95
C PRO A 56 16.29 19.30 -5.69
N ASN A 57 15.37 18.55 -5.09
CA ASN A 57 14.05 18.30 -5.61
C ASN A 57 13.02 18.85 -4.62
N ASN A 58 12.10 19.69 -5.12
CA ASN A 58 11.03 20.28 -4.32
C ASN A 58 9.71 19.51 -4.51
N GLN A 59 9.76 18.28 -5.06
CA GLN A 59 8.56 17.46 -5.26
C GLN A 59 7.90 17.18 -3.92
N LYS A 60 6.60 17.43 -3.84
CA LYS A 60 5.79 17.13 -2.66
C LYS A 60 5.56 15.62 -2.55
N VAL A 61 5.35 15.16 -1.32
CA VAL A 61 5.01 13.75 -1.05
C VAL A 61 3.71 13.36 -1.77
N SER A 62 2.71 14.25 -1.87
CA SER A 62 1.47 14.01 -2.61
C SER A 62 1.71 13.71 -4.10
N ASP A 63 2.55 14.53 -4.74
CA ASP A 63 2.85 14.41 -6.16
C ASP A 63 3.69 13.16 -6.43
N PHE A 64 4.71 12.93 -5.60
CA PHE A 64 5.50 11.71 -5.64
C PHE A 64 4.64 10.43 -5.48
N LEU A 65 3.69 10.43 -4.53
CA LEU A 65 2.81 9.27 -4.33
C LEU A 65 1.84 9.09 -5.50
N TYR A 66 1.40 10.16 -6.15
CA TYR A 66 0.62 10.07 -7.38
C TYR A 66 1.44 9.39 -8.50
N ASP A 67 2.68 9.82 -8.71
CA ASP A 67 3.59 9.21 -9.69
C ASP A 67 3.91 7.74 -9.36
N PHE A 68 4.12 7.44 -8.08
CA PHE A 68 4.34 6.08 -7.61
C PHE A 68 3.15 5.17 -7.87
N VAL A 69 1.93 5.64 -7.58
CA VAL A 69 0.70 4.87 -7.80
C VAL A 69 0.44 4.66 -9.30
N SER A 70 0.59 5.70 -10.12
CA SER A 70 0.34 5.62 -11.56
C SER A 70 1.36 4.75 -12.30
N THR A 71 2.64 4.83 -11.91
CA THR A 71 3.74 4.14 -12.59
C THR A 71 3.95 2.71 -12.07
N TYR A 72 3.88 2.53 -10.75
CA TYR A 72 4.18 1.27 -10.09
C TYR A 72 2.90 0.56 -9.62
N GLY A 73 2.03 1.28 -8.89
CA GLY A 73 0.83 0.71 -8.29
C GLY A 73 -0.13 0.15 -9.33
N ALA A 74 -0.41 0.90 -10.39
CA ALA A 74 -1.30 0.48 -11.47
C ALA A 74 -0.85 -0.80 -12.20
N LYS A 75 0.47 -1.06 -12.21
CA LYS A 75 1.05 -2.26 -12.88
C LYS A 75 1.20 -3.48 -11.97
N GLN A 76 1.34 -3.25 -10.65
CA GLN A 76 1.71 -4.29 -9.69
C GLN A 76 0.58 -4.68 -8.76
N TRP A 77 -0.40 -3.80 -8.56
CA TRP A 77 -1.47 -4.05 -7.60
C TRP A 77 -2.71 -4.60 -8.29
N GLY A 78 -3.31 -5.61 -7.67
CA GLY A 78 -4.69 -5.99 -8.02
C GLY A 78 -5.67 -4.90 -7.58
N VAL A 79 -6.88 -4.92 -8.15
CA VAL A 79 -7.93 -3.90 -7.98
C VAL A 79 -8.25 -3.59 -6.52
N SER A 80 -8.44 -4.60 -5.68
CA SER A 80 -8.72 -4.42 -4.25
C SER A 80 -7.56 -3.79 -3.49
N MET A 81 -6.33 -4.11 -3.89
CA MET A 81 -5.14 -3.52 -3.30
C MET A 81 -5.00 -2.05 -3.71
N TYR A 82 -5.22 -1.74 -4.98
CA TYR A 82 -5.23 -0.37 -5.49
C TYR A 82 -6.20 0.52 -4.70
N ASP A 83 -7.46 0.09 -4.56
CA ASP A 83 -8.48 0.81 -3.78
C ASP A 83 -8.07 1.01 -2.31
N SER A 84 -7.48 -0.03 -1.72
CA SER A 84 -7.05 0.05 -0.32
C SER A 84 -5.88 1.01 -0.14
N GLN A 85 -4.87 0.96 -1.00
CA GLN A 85 -3.67 1.79 -0.88
C GLN A 85 -3.98 3.26 -1.20
N THR A 86 -4.76 3.54 -2.26
CA THR A 86 -5.18 4.91 -2.60
C THR A 86 -6.05 5.53 -1.51
N ALA A 87 -6.91 4.73 -0.86
CA ALA A 87 -7.67 5.20 0.29
C ALA A 87 -6.77 5.55 1.50
N LEU A 88 -5.71 4.78 1.76
CA LEU A 88 -4.75 5.11 2.82
C LEU A 88 -3.99 6.39 2.50
N ILE A 89 -3.58 6.59 1.24
CA ILE A 89 -2.90 7.81 0.79
C ILE A 89 -3.81 9.02 1.00
N ALA A 90 -5.04 8.96 0.50
CA ALA A 90 -5.98 10.08 0.54
C ALA A 90 -6.42 10.45 1.97
N ASN A 91 -6.64 9.43 2.83
CA ASN A 91 -7.23 9.65 4.15
C ASN A 91 -6.20 9.93 5.25
N TYR A 92 -4.98 9.40 5.15
CA TYR A 92 -4.02 9.42 6.25
C TYR A 92 -2.64 9.96 5.89
N ILE A 93 -2.22 9.91 4.62
CA ILE A 93 -0.88 10.34 4.24
C ILE A 93 -0.92 11.79 3.76
N ASN A 94 -1.68 12.06 2.70
CA ASN A 94 -1.76 13.40 2.10
C ASN A 94 -2.20 14.50 3.09
N PRO A 95 -3.19 14.28 3.99
CA PRO A 95 -3.59 15.32 4.93
C PRO A 95 -2.53 15.69 5.98
N ILE A 96 -1.54 14.84 6.22
CA ILE A 96 -0.56 15.03 7.30
C ILE A 96 0.82 15.41 6.77
N ILE A 97 1.30 14.69 5.76
CA ILE A 97 2.65 14.90 5.21
C ILE A 97 2.67 15.17 3.70
N GLY A 98 1.51 15.20 3.04
CA GLY A 98 1.42 15.35 1.58
C GLY A 98 2.04 16.63 1.04
N ASP A 99 1.95 17.74 1.77
CA ASP A 99 2.53 19.02 1.38
C ASP A 99 4.03 19.17 1.67
N MET A 100 4.62 18.21 2.37
CA MET A 100 6.07 18.22 2.65
C MET A 100 6.85 17.79 1.40
N GLU A 101 8.05 18.33 1.24
CA GLU A 101 8.98 17.86 0.22
C GLU A 101 9.48 16.46 0.55
N VAL A 102 9.64 15.59 -0.46
CA VAL A 102 10.12 14.21 -0.29
C VAL A 102 11.48 14.18 0.43
N GLN A 103 12.38 15.11 0.07
CA GLN A 103 13.71 15.25 0.69
C GLN A 103 13.67 15.78 2.14
N ALA A 104 12.57 16.40 2.57
CA ALA A 104 12.39 16.87 3.94
C ALA A 104 11.90 15.77 4.90
N ILE A 105 11.50 14.60 4.38
CA ILE A 105 11.07 13.47 5.20
C ILE A 105 12.29 12.79 5.83
N THR A 106 12.52 13.08 7.09
CA THR A 106 13.60 12.46 7.90
C THR A 106 13.04 11.39 8.84
N PRO A 107 13.84 10.49 9.41
CA PRO A 107 13.38 9.52 10.41
C PRO A 107 12.64 10.17 11.59
N ARG A 108 13.10 11.35 12.03
CA ARG A 108 12.43 12.11 13.09
C ARG A 108 11.04 12.60 12.68
N VAL A 109 10.85 12.98 11.40
CA VAL A 109 9.52 13.33 10.85
C VAL A 109 8.63 12.10 10.82
N VAL A 110 9.17 10.93 10.46
CA VAL A 110 8.44 9.66 10.47
C VAL A 110 7.94 9.30 11.87
N ASP A 111 8.79 9.44 12.90
CA ASP A 111 8.38 9.17 14.28
C ASP A 111 7.24 10.11 14.73
N LYS A 112 7.32 11.40 14.41
CA LYS A 112 6.25 12.37 14.68
C LYS A 112 4.97 12.03 13.91
N TYR A 113 5.10 11.62 12.67
CA TYR A 113 3.97 11.20 11.84
C TYR A 113 3.23 10.00 12.47
N ILE A 114 3.96 8.99 12.96
CA ILE A 114 3.36 7.85 13.67
C ILE A 114 2.61 8.31 14.93
N GLN A 115 3.20 9.20 15.72
CA GLN A 115 2.54 9.77 16.91
C GLN A 115 1.25 10.51 16.55
N THR A 116 1.23 11.20 15.41
CA THR A 116 0.03 11.87 14.89
C THR A 116 -1.01 10.85 14.47
N LEU A 117 -0.62 9.80 13.74
CA LEU A 117 -1.52 8.72 13.34
C LEU A 117 -2.20 8.04 14.52
N GLN A 118 -1.48 7.82 15.63
CA GLN A 118 -2.04 7.22 16.85
C GLN A 118 -3.18 8.06 17.48
N LYS A 119 -3.24 9.35 17.16
CA LYS A 119 -4.28 10.29 17.63
C LYS A 119 -5.27 10.67 16.53
N THR A 120 -5.16 10.06 15.35
CA THR A 120 -6.04 10.35 14.22
C THR A 120 -7.27 9.46 14.27
N PRO A 121 -8.49 10.02 14.16
CA PRO A 121 -9.71 9.22 14.10
C PRO A 121 -9.80 8.39 12.83
N PRO A 122 -10.45 7.21 12.87
CA PRO A 122 -10.62 6.39 11.68
C PRO A 122 -11.62 7.03 10.71
N VAL A 123 -11.26 7.06 9.42
CA VAL A 123 -12.16 7.50 8.34
C VAL A 123 -13.10 6.36 7.99
N CYS A 124 -14.39 6.56 8.24
CA CYS A 124 -15.44 5.58 7.95
C CYS A 124 -16.14 5.89 6.63
N LYS A 125 -16.37 4.86 5.81
CA LYS A 125 -17.19 4.97 4.60
C LYS A 125 -18.67 5.15 5.03
N ARG A 126 -19.33 6.14 4.41
CA ARG A 126 -20.77 6.46 4.50
C ARG A 126 -21.54 5.87 5.71
N ASN A 127 -22.01 6.73 6.60
CA ASN A 127 -22.95 6.44 7.69
C ASN A 127 -22.57 5.35 8.71
N ARG A 128 -21.34 4.88 8.71
CA ARG A 128 -20.84 3.97 9.74
C ARG A 128 -20.15 4.79 10.84
N LYS A 129 -20.59 4.64 12.06
CA LYS A 129 -19.88 5.18 13.22
C LYS A 129 -18.56 4.42 13.40
N PRO A 130 -17.48 5.12 13.70
CA PRO A 130 -16.21 4.47 14.00
C PRO A 130 -16.36 3.56 15.23
N LYS A 131 -15.77 2.38 15.19
CA LYS A 131 -15.77 1.43 16.33
C LYS A 131 -14.73 1.79 17.39
N THR A 132 -13.76 2.61 17.04
CA THR A 132 -12.65 3.06 17.90
C THR A 132 -12.46 4.55 17.73
N GLU A 133 -11.96 5.21 18.77
CA GLU A 133 -11.67 6.65 18.76
C GLU A 133 -10.53 6.99 17.80
N PHE A 134 -9.50 6.14 17.76
CA PHE A 134 -8.32 6.32 16.89
C PHE A 134 -8.14 5.13 15.96
N ILE A 135 -7.35 5.33 14.90
CA ILE A 135 -7.00 4.25 13.98
C ILE A 135 -6.22 3.15 14.71
N SER A 136 -6.44 1.90 14.30
CA SER A 136 -5.76 0.75 14.89
C SER A 136 -4.28 0.69 14.53
N ASN A 137 -3.45 0.11 15.41
CA ASN A 137 -2.03 -0.11 15.16
C ASN A 137 -1.80 -0.95 13.87
N GLN A 138 -2.72 -1.86 13.53
CA GLN A 138 -2.70 -2.60 12.28
C GLN A 138 -2.81 -1.69 11.04
N ASN A 139 -3.64 -0.63 11.11
CA ASN A 139 -3.75 0.32 10.01
C ASN A 139 -2.51 1.23 9.93
N ILE A 140 -1.93 1.63 11.07
CA ILE A 140 -0.65 2.35 11.10
C ILE A 140 0.44 1.50 10.45
N GLU A 141 0.52 0.21 10.78
CA GLU A 141 1.46 -0.72 10.17
C GLU A 141 1.30 -0.80 8.63
N LYS A 142 0.06 -0.87 8.13
CA LYS A 142 -0.22 -0.86 6.69
C LYS A 142 0.24 0.43 6.02
N ILE A 143 -0.03 1.59 6.63
CA ILE A 143 0.41 2.90 6.13
C ILE A 143 1.94 2.96 6.04
N ILE A 144 2.63 2.54 7.10
CA ILE A 144 4.10 2.57 7.11
C ILE A 144 4.70 1.56 6.12
N LYS A 145 4.09 0.38 5.95
CA LYS A 145 4.50 -0.58 4.91
C LYS A 145 4.36 0.00 3.50
N LEU A 146 3.26 0.70 3.22
CA LEU A 146 3.06 1.40 1.95
C LEU A 146 4.13 2.47 1.74
N LEU A 147 4.35 3.35 2.71
CA LEU A 147 5.35 4.41 2.63
C LEU A 147 6.77 3.84 2.51
N ARG A 148 7.08 2.77 3.22
CA ARG A 148 8.37 2.07 3.08
C ARG A 148 8.59 1.57 1.65
N CYS A 149 7.56 1.00 1.03
CA CYS A 149 7.60 0.56 -0.37
C CYS A 149 7.76 1.75 -1.33
N ALA A 150 6.96 2.79 -1.17
CA ALA A 150 7.02 3.99 -2.00
C ALA A 150 8.39 4.68 -1.88
N PHE A 151 8.89 4.91 -0.67
CA PHE A 151 10.18 5.55 -0.45
C PHE A 151 11.39 4.68 -0.86
N LYS A 152 11.24 3.34 -0.92
CA LYS A 152 12.22 2.48 -1.58
C LYS A 152 12.27 2.79 -3.09
N GLN A 153 11.13 3.08 -3.70
CA GLN A 153 11.08 3.52 -5.10
C GLN A 153 11.66 4.93 -5.27
N ALA A 154 11.44 5.86 -4.32
CA ALA A 154 12.06 7.19 -4.32
C ALA A 154 13.61 7.11 -4.30
N VAL A 155 14.18 6.14 -3.57
CA VAL A 155 15.63 5.88 -3.63
C VAL A 155 16.05 5.37 -5.02
N ARG A 156 15.27 4.49 -5.65
CA ARG A 156 15.56 3.99 -7.01
C ARG A 156 15.41 5.07 -8.09
N TRP A 157 14.54 6.05 -7.86
CA TRP A 157 14.38 7.22 -8.73
C TRP A 157 15.37 8.35 -8.40
N GLU A 158 16.31 8.09 -7.49
CA GLU A 158 17.33 9.05 -7.06
C GLU A 158 16.79 10.37 -6.49
N LEU A 159 15.55 10.35 -5.97
CA LEU A 159 14.96 11.50 -5.30
C LEU A 159 15.54 11.71 -3.89
N ILE A 160 15.93 10.61 -3.23
CA ILE A 160 16.53 10.59 -1.88
C ILE A 160 17.63 9.54 -1.80
N ALA A 161 18.64 9.77 -0.95
CA ALA A 161 19.76 8.85 -0.78
C ALA A 161 19.42 7.59 0.04
N LYS A 162 18.52 7.72 1.02
CA LYS A 162 18.16 6.64 1.95
C LYS A 162 16.67 6.71 2.27
N ASN A 163 16.06 5.55 2.45
CA ASN A 163 14.67 5.45 2.82
C ASN A 163 14.47 5.77 4.33
N PRO A 164 13.77 6.86 4.68
CA PRO A 164 13.58 7.24 6.08
C PRO A 164 12.64 6.31 6.85
N PHE A 165 11.87 5.45 6.15
CA PHE A 165 10.93 4.50 6.76
C PHE A 165 11.53 3.12 7.02
N GLU A 166 12.79 2.85 6.62
CA GLU A 166 13.35 1.50 6.62
C GLU A 166 13.44 0.90 8.02
N ASN A 167 13.97 1.63 8.99
CA ASN A 167 14.17 1.17 10.36
C ASN A 167 13.12 1.72 11.34
N THR A 168 11.92 2.00 10.86
CA THR A 168 10.85 2.57 11.68
C THR A 168 10.36 1.56 12.72
N VAL A 169 10.30 1.99 13.98
CA VAL A 169 9.70 1.21 15.07
C VAL A 169 8.19 1.41 15.04
N LEU A 170 7.47 0.31 14.87
CA LEU A 170 6.01 0.32 14.83
C LEU A 170 5.41 0.11 16.23
N PRO A 171 4.22 0.69 16.52
CA PRO A 171 3.50 0.39 17.75
C PRO A 171 3.10 -1.10 17.77
N LYS A 172 3.18 -1.72 18.95
CA LYS A 172 2.80 -3.13 19.12
C LYS A 172 1.34 -3.33 18.73
N THR A 173 1.11 -4.32 17.89
CA THR A 173 -0.24 -4.74 17.47
C THR A 173 -0.67 -5.94 18.29
N GLU A 174 -1.77 -5.78 19.03
CA GLU A 174 -2.41 -6.91 19.69
C GLU A 174 -3.34 -7.61 18.70
N TYR A 175 -3.04 -8.88 18.43
CA TYR A 175 -3.91 -9.71 17.62
C TYR A 175 -4.91 -10.43 18.53
N LYS A 176 -6.18 -10.06 18.45
CA LYS A 176 -7.23 -10.84 19.10
C LYS A 176 -7.32 -12.21 18.43
N LYS A 177 -7.22 -13.26 19.23
CA LYS A 177 -7.51 -14.61 18.77
C LYS A 177 -8.96 -14.64 18.27
N ARG A 178 -9.18 -15.14 17.08
CA ARG A 178 -10.53 -15.31 16.54
C ARG A 178 -11.08 -16.62 17.05
N ASP A 179 -12.35 -16.62 17.41
CA ASP A 179 -13.06 -17.86 17.71
C ASP A 179 -13.24 -18.62 16.40
N ILE A 180 -12.87 -19.88 16.45
CA ILE A 180 -13.03 -20.84 15.35
C ILE A 180 -14.22 -21.71 15.71
N TRP A 181 -15.17 -21.80 14.83
CA TRP A 181 -16.33 -22.66 15.04
C TRP A 181 -15.87 -24.13 14.98
N ASP A 182 -16.32 -24.91 15.94
CA ASP A 182 -16.20 -26.35 15.94
C ASP A 182 -17.30 -27.01 15.09
N ALA A 183 -17.21 -28.33 14.90
CA ALA A 183 -18.13 -29.05 14.06
C ALA A 183 -19.59 -28.98 14.57
N ASP A 184 -19.80 -28.94 15.87
CA ASP A 184 -21.13 -28.88 16.45
C ASP A 184 -21.77 -27.48 16.25
N THR A 185 -20.97 -26.44 16.41
CA THR A 185 -21.40 -25.05 16.10
C THR A 185 -21.79 -24.90 14.62
N ILE A 186 -20.99 -25.47 13.72
CA ILE A 186 -21.28 -25.45 12.28
C ILE A 186 -22.58 -26.21 11.98
N ARG A 187 -22.80 -27.39 12.58
CA ARG A 187 -24.02 -28.18 12.40
C ARG A 187 -25.26 -27.42 12.87
N ILE A 188 -25.21 -26.85 14.08
CA ILE A 188 -26.29 -26.02 14.61
C ILE A 188 -26.58 -24.82 13.70
N ALA A 189 -25.56 -24.15 13.20
CA ALA A 189 -25.75 -23.02 12.29
C ALA A 189 -26.38 -23.41 10.96
N LEU A 190 -26.04 -24.58 10.40
CA LEU A 190 -26.66 -25.13 9.20
C LEU A 190 -28.12 -25.52 9.44
N ASP A 191 -28.40 -26.19 10.55
CA ASP A 191 -29.78 -26.63 10.91
C ASP A 191 -30.73 -25.45 11.15
N GLN A 192 -30.20 -24.32 11.67
CA GLN A 192 -30.98 -23.10 11.90
C GLN A 192 -31.09 -22.18 10.68
N CYS A 193 -30.35 -22.48 9.60
CA CYS A 193 -30.32 -21.63 8.41
C CYS A 193 -31.56 -21.82 7.55
N THR A 194 -32.46 -20.83 7.53
CA THR A 194 -33.69 -20.83 6.73
C THR A 194 -33.52 -20.25 5.32
N ASP A 195 -32.45 -19.49 5.08
CA ASP A 195 -32.15 -18.94 3.75
C ASP A 195 -31.37 -19.96 2.92
N SER A 196 -32.00 -20.45 1.84
CA SER A 196 -31.40 -21.47 0.96
C SER A 196 -30.08 -21.06 0.33
N LYS A 197 -29.92 -19.77 -0.04
CA LYS A 197 -28.68 -19.27 -0.65
C LYS A 197 -27.55 -19.22 0.36
N LEU A 198 -27.87 -18.76 1.59
CA LEU A 198 -26.90 -18.74 2.68
C LEU A 198 -26.52 -20.17 3.07
N TYR A 199 -27.48 -21.09 3.13
CA TYR A 199 -27.22 -22.51 3.43
C TYR A 199 -26.22 -23.13 2.43
N VAL A 200 -26.43 -22.94 1.12
CA VAL A 200 -25.49 -23.40 0.09
C VAL A 200 -24.13 -22.74 0.26
N ALA A 201 -24.08 -21.43 0.47
CA ALA A 201 -22.84 -20.70 0.66
C ALA A 201 -22.06 -21.19 1.89
N MET A 202 -22.73 -21.50 3.01
CA MET A 202 -22.14 -22.06 4.21
C MET A 202 -21.56 -23.46 3.94
N ASN A 203 -22.30 -24.34 3.25
CA ASN A 203 -21.80 -25.67 2.87
C ASN A 203 -20.54 -25.54 1.98
N LEU A 204 -20.55 -24.71 0.95
CA LEU A 204 -19.37 -24.48 0.11
C LEU A 204 -18.19 -23.92 0.89
N ALA A 205 -18.44 -23.02 1.84
CA ALA A 205 -17.38 -22.46 2.68
C ALA A 205 -16.78 -23.52 3.64
N PHE A 206 -17.61 -24.34 4.30
CA PHE A 206 -17.15 -25.28 5.30
C PHE A 206 -16.64 -26.61 4.70
N ALA A 207 -17.35 -27.17 3.73
CA ALA A 207 -16.96 -28.44 3.13
C ALA A 207 -15.85 -28.26 2.08
N CYS A 208 -15.93 -27.22 1.26
CA CYS A 208 -15.01 -27.00 0.14
C CYS A 208 -13.93 -25.95 0.45
N SER A 209 -13.97 -25.32 1.62
CA SER A 209 -13.06 -24.25 2.04
C SER A 209 -13.00 -23.07 1.04
N LEU A 210 -14.09 -22.80 0.32
CA LEU A 210 -14.16 -21.73 -0.65
C LEU A 210 -14.21 -20.35 0.05
N ARG A 211 -13.50 -19.38 -0.55
CA ARG A 211 -13.58 -17.99 -0.11
C ARG A 211 -14.88 -17.35 -0.59
N MET A 212 -15.34 -16.30 0.11
CA MET A 212 -16.55 -15.57 -0.24
C MET A 212 -16.58 -15.12 -1.71
N GLY A 213 -15.47 -14.59 -2.22
CA GLY A 213 -15.37 -14.17 -3.63
C GLY A 213 -15.51 -15.32 -4.61
N GLU A 214 -14.97 -16.47 -4.30
CA GLU A 214 -15.06 -17.71 -5.10
C GLU A 214 -16.48 -18.27 -5.11
N ILE A 215 -17.14 -18.29 -3.92
CA ILE A 215 -18.55 -18.69 -3.81
C ILE A 215 -19.46 -17.78 -4.64
N LEU A 216 -19.25 -16.47 -4.58
CA LEU A 216 -20.04 -15.49 -5.31
C LEU A 216 -19.75 -15.48 -6.83
N GLY A 217 -18.56 -15.92 -7.22
CA GLY A 217 -18.14 -16.05 -8.63
C GLY A 217 -18.49 -17.39 -9.27
N LEU A 218 -18.99 -18.36 -8.48
CA LEU A 218 -19.30 -19.69 -8.97
C LEU A 218 -20.51 -19.67 -9.91
N THR A 219 -20.39 -20.31 -11.05
CA THR A 219 -21.44 -20.44 -12.07
C THR A 219 -21.79 -21.91 -12.31
N TRP A 220 -23.02 -22.21 -12.74
CA TRP A 220 -23.49 -23.56 -12.98
C TRP A 220 -22.64 -24.35 -13.98
N LYS A 221 -22.01 -23.68 -14.95
CA LYS A 221 -21.09 -24.37 -15.91
C LYS A 221 -19.88 -25.01 -15.25
N ASN A 222 -19.57 -24.60 -14.02
CA ASN A 222 -18.41 -25.02 -13.23
C ASN A 222 -18.78 -25.93 -12.05
N VAL A 223 -20.02 -26.41 -12.02
CA VAL A 223 -20.55 -27.33 -10.99
C VAL A 223 -20.89 -28.64 -11.65
N HIS A 224 -20.13 -29.68 -11.35
CA HIS A 224 -20.24 -31.00 -11.98
C HIS A 224 -20.73 -32.01 -10.93
N ILE A 225 -22.06 -32.01 -10.70
CA ILE A 225 -22.78 -32.80 -9.70
C ILE A 225 -23.92 -33.61 -10.36
N GLU A 226 -23.76 -33.97 -11.63
CA GLU A 226 -24.68 -34.86 -12.33
C GLU A 226 -24.72 -36.24 -11.63
N ASP A 227 -25.84 -36.93 -11.67
CA ASP A 227 -26.03 -38.20 -10.99
C ASP A 227 -24.93 -39.23 -11.33
N GLU A 228 -24.44 -39.22 -12.57
CA GLU A 228 -23.34 -40.05 -13.03
C GLU A 228 -22.03 -39.73 -12.33
N ASN A 229 -21.72 -38.43 -12.14
CA ASN A 229 -20.53 -38.00 -11.45
C ASN A 229 -20.60 -38.31 -9.95
N ILE A 230 -21.79 -38.15 -9.36
CA ILE A 230 -22.02 -38.51 -7.96
C ILE A 230 -21.87 -40.03 -7.77
N ALA A 231 -22.49 -40.84 -8.63
CA ALA A 231 -22.40 -42.29 -8.54
C ALA A 231 -20.98 -42.85 -8.75
N ALA A 232 -20.17 -42.13 -9.53
CA ALA A 232 -18.76 -42.45 -9.79
C ALA A 232 -17.79 -41.86 -8.76
N ASP A 233 -18.29 -41.23 -7.73
CA ASP A 233 -17.49 -40.50 -6.72
C ASP A 233 -16.52 -39.46 -7.34
N ASN A 234 -16.96 -38.82 -8.43
CA ASN A 234 -16.22 -37.87 -9.25
C ASN A 234 -16.94 -36.52 -9.37
N ALA A 235 -17.78 -36.18 -8.39
CA ALA A 235 -18.43 -34.89 -8.35
C ALA A 235 -17.41 -33.80 -7.91
N TYR A 236 -17.40 -32.66 -8.63
CA TYR A 236 -16.45 -31.58 -8.33
C TYR A 236 -17.01 -30.21 -8.68
N VAL A 237 -16.39 -29.18 -8.11
CA VAL A 237 -16.63 -27.77 -8.43
C VAL A 237 -15.33 -27.18 -8.95
N TYR A 238 -15.40 -26.48 -10.09
CA TYR A 238 -14.26 -25.80 -10.69
C TYR A 238 -14.31 -24.30 -10.39
N ILE A 239 -13.26 -23.77 -9.76
CA ILE A 239 -13.18 -22.34 -9.44
C ILE A 239 -12.40 -21.62 -10.55
N GLU A 240 -13.14 -20.98 -11.45
CA GLU A 240 -12.61 -20.22 -12.58
C GLU A 240 -12.51 -18.73 -12.29
N ALA A 241 -13.41 -18.20 -11.44
CA ALA A 241 -13.55 -16.78 -11.19
C ALA A 241 -13.85 -16.47 -9.72
N GLU A 242 -13.49 -15.28 -9.28
CA GLU A 242 -13.94 -14.72 -8.01
C GLU A 242 -14.64 -13.37 -8.23
N LEU A 243 -15.68 -13.10 -7.45
CA LEU A 243 -16.34 -11.80 -7.45
C LEU A 243 -15.67 -10.89 -6.40
N ILE A 244 -15.08 -9.80 -6.86
CA ILE A 244 -14.47 -8.79 -6.00
C ILE A 244 -15.20 -7.45 -6.15
N ARG A 245 -15.19 -6.67 -5.05
CA ARG A 245 -15.71 -5.30 -5.10
C ARG A 245 -14.59 -4.35 -5.49
N ALA A 246 -14.80 -3.57 -6.55
CA ALA A 246 -13.86 -2.59 -7.05
C ALA A 246 -14.50 -1.20 -7.17
N SER A 247 -13.72 -0.13 -7.06
CA SER A 247 -14.14 1.22 -7.43
C SER A 247 -14.02 1.42 -8.95
N LYS A 248 -14.83 2.34 -9.49
CA LYS A 248 -14.72 2.72 -10.91
C LYS A 248 -13.31 3.22 -11.26
N GLN A 249 -12.72 4.01 -10.37
CA GLN A 249 -11.37 4.55 -10.54
C GLN A 249 -10.31 3.46 -10.63
N ALA A 250 -10.41 2.41 -9.80
CA ALA A 250 -9.48 1.28 -9.84
C ALA A 250 -9.60 0.51 -11.16
N ILE A 251 -10.83 0.32 -11.66
CA ILE A 251 -11.10 -0.34 -12.94
C ILE A 251 -10.50 0.45 -14.10
N GLU A 252 -10.71 1.77 -14.14
CA GLU A 252 -10.20 2.64 -15.20
C GLU A 252 -8.66 2.69 -15.20
N MET A 253 -8.03 2.77 -14.02
CA MET A 253 -6.56 2.87 -13.91
C MET A 253 -5.84 1.58 -14.26
N ILE A 254 -6.41 0.43 -13.95
CA ILE A 254 -5.81 -0.87 -14.27
C ILE A 254 -6.08 -1.25 -15.72
N GLY A 255 -7.10 -0.64 -16.37
CA GLY A 255 -7.37 -0.80 -17.80
C GLY A 255 -7.94 -2.16 -18.18
N GLU A 256 -8.34 -2.98 -17.21
CA GLU A 256 -8.97 -4.28 -17.45
C GLU A 256 -10.48 -4.14 -17.53
N LYS A 257 -11.06 -4.55 -18.66
CA LYS A 257 -12.53 -4.57 -18.85
C LYS A 257 -13.18 -5.79 -18.20
N ASP A 258 -12.43 -6.89 -18.01
CA ASP A 258 -12.90 -8.18 -17.46
C ASP A 258 -12.13 -8.56 -16.20
N ILE A 259 -12.27 -7.75 -15.15
CA ILE A 259 -11.56 -7.88 -13.88
C ILE A 259 -11.99 -9.10 -13.05
N PHE A 260 -12.97 -9.84 -13.51
CA PHE A 260 -13.65 -10.89 -12.72
C PHE A 260 -13.03 -12.28 -12.84
N ILE A 261 -11.92 -12.45 -13.56
CA ILE A 261 -11.36 -13.77 -13.85
C ILE A 261 -9.97 -13.91 -13.26
N SER A 262 -9.90 -14.52 -12.07
CA SER A 262 -8.67 -15.15 -11.60
C SER A 262 -8.88 -16.67 -11.66
N SER A 263 -8.15 -17.36 -12.51
CA SER A 263 -8.23 -18.82 -12.64
C SER A 263 -7.57 -19.51 -11.46
N LEU A 264 -8.35 -19.92 -10.47
CA LEU A 264 -7.91 -20.82 -9.42
C LEU A 264 -8.55 -22.19 -9.63
N ARG A 265 -7.72 -23.21 -9.82
CA ARG A 265 -8.15 -24.59 -9.92
C ARG A 265 -8.11 -25.22 -8.51
N LEU A 266 -9.26 -25.52 -7.95
CA LEU A 266 -9.40 -26.38 -6.79
C LEU A 266 -10.06 -27.68 -7.23
N CYS A 267 -9.27 -28.76 -7.31
CA CYS A 267 -9.81 -30.10 -7.37
C CYS A 267 -10.15 -30.53 -5.94
N LEU A 268 -11.38 -30.85 -5.66
CA LEU A 268 -11.77 -31.57 -4.46
C LEU A 268 -11.33 -33.02 -4.69
N THR A 269 -10.20 -33.43 -4.12
CA THR A 269 -9.94 -34.86 -3.95
C THR A 269 -10.84 -35.36 -2.84
N PRO A 270 -11.59 -36.48 -3.03
CA PRO A 270 -12.33 -37.08 -1.95
C PRO A 270 -11.37 -37.39 -0.81
N ALA A 271 -11.74 -37.00 0.40
CA ALA A 271 -11.06 -37.44 1.59
C ALA A 271 -11.22 -38.97 1.64
N HIS A 272 -10.15 -39.71 1.35
CA HIS A 272 -10.12 -41.13 1.64
C HIS A 272 -10.33 -41.31 3.15
N GLY A 273 -11.44 -42.00 3.50
CA GLY A 273 -11.84 -42.35 4.84
C GLY A 273 -10.84 -43.22 5.61
#